data_deb91518cffe4b7c7191e921e9d7d28b
#
_entry.id   deb91518cffe4b7c7191e921e9d7d28b
#
_cell.length_a   1.000
_cell.length_b   1.000
_cell.length_c   1.000
_cell.angle_alpha   90.00
_cell.angle_beta   90.00
_cell.angle_gamma   90.00
#
_symmetry.space_group_name_H-M   'P 1'
#
loop_
_entity.id
_entity.type
_entity.pdbx_description
1 polymer ?
#
loop_
_entity_poly.entity_id
_entity_poly.type
_entity_poly.pdbx_seq_one_letter_code
_entity_poly.pdbx_strand_id
1 'polypeptide(L)'
;MDCAARITVNGAVWEDGALSFVNRTQQTLTVSKTVQGELGDRTRAFSFAASMTLEGQSVPFPEGTGYTVENGRAVFALRHGESLTFTGLPYGAVVTVEETDHAGYTVVNSSRAGSSGAAELNGDRELRFTNTKRAVPDMGLSGPTLLPAGLLAAACGGLALTRRRRRSL
;
A
#
# COMPACT_ATOMS: atom_id res chain seq x y z
N MET A 1 5.60 -57.05 -18.30
CA MET A 1 5.11 -55.78 -18.90
C MET A 1 4.25 -55.10 -17.81
N ASP A 2 4.86 -54.26 -17.01
CA ASP A 2 4.12 -53.45 -16.01
C ASP A 2 3.46 -52.30 -16.74
N CYS A 3 2.11 -52.35 -16.89
CA CYS A 3 1.33 -51.21 -17.32
C CYS A 3 1.02 -50.39 -16.07
N ALA A 4 1.82 -49.37 -15.76
CA ALA A 4 1.45 -48.36 -14.80
C ALA A 4 0.36 -47.49 -15.41
N ALA A 5 -0.91 -47.77 -15.05
CA ALA A 5 -2.03 -46.89 -15.42
C ALA A 5 -2.05 -45.71 -14.49
N ARG A 6 -1.75 -44.54 -15.00
CA ARG A 6 -1.91 -43.27 -14.29
C ARG A 6 -3.31 -42.76 -14.50
N ILE A 7 -4.14 -42.79 -13.44
CA ILE A 7 -5.48 -42.21 -13.47
C ILE A 7 -5.46 -40.91 -12.70
N THR A 8 -5.79 -39.79 -13.35
CA THR A 8 -5.93 -38.48 -12.69
C THR A 8 -7.40 -38.11 -12.68
N VAL A 9 -8.02 -38.04 -11.49
CA VAL A 9 -9.39 -37.58 -11.30
C VAL A 9 -9.36 -36.44 -10.30
N ASN A 10 -9.75 -35.22 -10.70
CA ASN A 10 -9.81 -34.02 -9.86
C ASN A 10 -8.55 -33.78 -8.99
N GLY A 11 -7.36 -33.96 -9.56
CA GLY A 11 -6.10 -33.75 -8.85
C GLY A 11 -5.63 -34.93 -7.98
N ALA A 12 -6.31 -36.08 -8.05
CA ALA A 12 -5.84 -37.31 -7.42
C ALA A 12 -4.78 -37.98 -8.32
N VAL A 13 -3.64 -38.32 -7.77
CA VAL A 13 -2.57 -39.09 -8.43
C VAL A 13 -2.52 -40.47 -7.80
N TRP A 14 -2.61 -41.50 -8.64
CA TRP A 14 -2.44 -42.88 -8.19
C TRP A 14 -1.01 -43.29 -8.46
N GLU A 15 -0.28 -43.54 -7.39
CA GLU A 15 1.08 -44.12 -7.42
C GLU A 15 1.12 -45.32 -6.44
N ASP A 16 1.70 -46.43 -6.89
CA ASP A 16 1.95 -47.64 -6.08
C ASP A 16 0.74 -48.23 -5.33
N GLY A 17 -0.47 -48.19 -5.92
CA GLY A 17 -1.66 -48.78 -5.35
C GLY A 17 -2.34 -47.96 -4.26
N ALA A 18 -1.88 -46.73 -3.97
CA ALA A 18 -2.53 -45.81 -3.06
C ALA A 18 -3.16 -44.65 -3.87
N LEU A 19 -4.46 -44.41 -3.66
CA LEU A 19 -5.13 -43.19 -4.18
C LEU A 19 -4.95 -42.05 -3.16
N SER A 20 -4.23 -41.02 -3.55
CA SER A 20 -4.13 -39.79 -2.76
C SER A 20 -5.06 -38.74 -3.36
N PHE A 21 -6.08 -38.32 -2.61
CA PHE A 21 -6.96 -37.21 -2.99
C PHE A 21 -6.49 -35.95 -2.29
N VAL A 22 -5.98 -34.97 -3.06
CA VAL A 22 -5.72 -33.63 -2.56
C VAL A 22 -6.96 -32.80 -2.85
N ASN A 23 -7.83 -32.65 -1.86
CA ASN A 23 -9.00 -31.76 -1.97
C ASN A 23 -8.52 -30.31 -1.71
N ARG A 24 -8.20 -29.58 -2.76
CA ARG A 24 -7.84 -28.16 -2.68
C ARG A 24 -9.15 -27.35 -2.68
N THR A 25 -9.56 -26.88 -1.49
CA THR A 25 -10.68 -25.93 -1.39
C THR A 25 -10.30 -24.63 -2.10
N GLN A 26 -11.17 -24.13 -2.94
CA GLN A 26 -11.01 -22.83 -3.58
C GLN A 26 -11.37 -21.75 -2.57
N GLN A 27 -10.56 -20.68 -2.56
CA GLN A 27 -10.72 -19.54 -1.66
C GLN A 27 -11.10 -18.29 -2.45
N THR A 28 -11.57 -17.28 -1.74
CA THR A 28 -11.84 -15.96 -2.31
C THR A 28 -10.94 -14.91 -1.69
N LEU A 29 -10.58 -13.89 -2.48
CA LEU A 29 -9.94 -12.68 -2.01
C LEU A 29 -10.74 -11.48 -2.49
N THR A 30 -11.23 -10.67 -1.56
CA THR A 30 -11.88 -9.39 -1.86
C THR A 30 -10.88 -8.26 -1.65
N VAL A 31 -10.70 -7.41 -2.66
CA VAL A 31 -9.93 -6.17 -2.58
C VAL A 31 -10.90 -5.00 -2.60
N SER A 32 -10.82 -4.11 -1.62
CA SER A 32 -11.69 -2.94 -1.51
C SER A 32 -10.90 -1.64 -1.44
N LYS A 33 -11.50 -0.54 -1.95
CA LYS A 33 -10.87 0.77 -2.05
C LYS A 33 -11.64 1.85 -1.30
N THR A 34 -10.90 2.62 -0.49
CA THR A 34 -11.40 3.81 0.20
C THR A 34 -10.51 5.01 -0.11
N VAL A 35 -11.10 6.18 -0.32
CA VAL A 35 -10.40 7.46 -0.48
C VAL A 35 -10.85 8.42 0.60
N GLN A 36 -9.90 9.06 1.30
CA GLN A 36 -10.12 9.96 2.44
C GLN A 36 -9.35 11.27 2.28
N GLY A 37 -9.69 12.23 3.16
CA GLY A 37 -9.07 13.56 3.21
C GLY A 37 -9.76 14.59 2.31
N GLU A 38 -9.51 15.87 2.61
CA GLU A 38 -10.20 17.01 1.97
C GLU A 38 -9.89 17.12 0.48
N LEU A 39 -8.68 16.71 0.08
CA LEU A 39 -8.24 16.71 -1.32
C LEU A 39 -8.36 15.33 -1.99
N GLY A 40 -9.03 14.38 -1.34
CA GLY A 40 -9.24 13.03 -1.86
C GLY A 40 -10.27 13.01 -2.99
N ASP A 41 -9.83 12.69 -4.21
CA ASP A 41 -10.72 12.51 -5.36
C ASP A 41 -11.38 11.12 -5.33
N ARG A 42 -12.64 11.07 -4.95
CA ARG A 42 -13.44 9.83 -4.86
C ARG A 42 -13.89 9.30 -6.23
N THR A 43 -13.79 10.12 -7.27
CA THR A 43 -14.17 9.72 -8.64
C THR A 43 -13.02 9.07 -9.40
N ARG A 44 -11.78 9.29 -8.93
CA ARG A 44 -10.58 8.73 -9.54
C ARG A 44 -10.56 7.21 -9.44
N ALA A 45 -10.22 6.54 -10.55
CA ALA A 45 -9.87 5.14 -10.58
C ALA A 45 -8.38 4.96 -10.21
N PHE A 46 -8.08 4.03 -9.33
CA PHE A 46 -6.73 3.66 -8.92
C PHE A 46 -6.41 2.28 -9.51
N SER A 47 -5.25 2.16 -10.13
CA SER A 47 -4.82 0.92 -10.79
C SER A 47 -4.14 -0.01 -9.80
N PHE A 48 -4.41 -1.30 -9.94
CA PHE A 48 -3.88 -2.37 -9.12
C PHE A 48 -3.31 -3.49 -9.97
N ALA A 49 -2.31 -4.18 -9.45
CA ALA A 49 -1.83 -5.42 -9.99
C ALA A 49 -1.72 -6.47 -8.86
N ALA A 50 -2.23 -7.67 -9.09
CA ALA A 50 -2.14 -8.76 -8.15
C ALA A 50 -1.29 -9.89 -8.72
N SER A 51 -0.39 -10.45 -7.90
CA SER A 51 0.42 -11.63 -8.20
C SER A 51 0.16 -12.72 -7.16
N MET A 52 0.37 -13.97 -7.54
CA MET A 52 0.10 -15.11 -6.68
C MET A 52 1.31 -16.05 -6.62
N THR A 53 1.60 -16.56 -5.43
CA THR A 53 2.57 -17.63 -5.23
C THR A 53 1.91 -18.78 -4.47
N LEU A 54 2.29 -20.00 -4.79
CA LEU A 54 1.88 -21.21 -4.08
C LEU A 54 3.13 -22.01 -3.76
N GLU A 55 3.33 -22.36 -2.48
CA GLU A 55 4.55 -23.07 -2.04
C GLU A 55 5.85 -22.35 -2.46
N GLY A 56 5.82 -20.99 -2.47
CA GLY A 56 6.95 -20.16 -2.86
C GLY A 56 7.19 -20.04 -4.37
N GLN A 57 6.40 -20.73 -5.21
CA GLN A 57 6.49 -20.66 -6.66
C GLN A 57 5.45 -19.69 -7.21
N SER A 58 5.85 -18.87 -8.22
CA SER A 58 4.90 -18.00 -8.92
C SER A 58 3.90 -18.82 -9.72
N VAL A 59 2.62 -18.54 -9.53
CA VAL A 59 1.52 -19.17 -10.28
C VAL A 59 0.69 -18.08 -10.97
N PRO A 60 0.25 -18.32 -12.22
CA PRO A 60 -0.57 -17.36 -12.92
C PRO A 60 -1.92 -17.21 -12.23
N PHE A 61 -2.47 -15.98 -12.25
CA PHE A 61 -3.85 -15.73 -11.85
C PHE A 61 -4.82 -16.42 -12.79
N PRO A 62 -5.92 -16.99 -12.26
CA PRO A 62 -7.00 -17.50 -13.11
C PRO A 62 -7.69 -16.35 -13.85
N GLU A 63 -8.28 -16.63 -15.00
CA GLU A 63 -9.18 -15.70 -15.68
C GLU A 63 -10.44 -15.48 -14.85
N GLY A 64 -11.04 -14.28 -14.93
CA GLY A 64 -12.22 -13.93 -14.17
C GLY A 64 -12.90 -12.64 -14.63
N THR A 65 -13.90 -12.22 -13.89
CA THR A 65 -14.68 -11.02 -14.18
C THR A 65 -14.17 -9.81 -13.41
N GLY A 66 -14.09 -8.66 -14.09
CA GLY A 66 -13.70 -7.37 -13.48
C GLY A 66 -12.20 -7.11 -13.47
N TYR A 67 -11.38 -7.96 -14.07
CA TYR A 67 -9.95 -7.78 -14.25
C TYR A 67 -9.47 -8.45 -15.53
N THR A 68 -8.25 -8.11 -15.97
CA THR A 68 -7.54 -8.78 -17.06
C THR A 68 -6.31 -9.49 -16.52
N VAL A 69 -5.90 -10.59 -17.16
CA VAL A 69 -4.66 -11.29 -16.79
C VAL A 69 -3.57 -10.92 -17.80
N GLU A 70 -2.52 -10.26 -17.30
CA GLU A 70 -1.37 -9.83 -18.08
C GLU A 70 -0.09 -10.41 -17.47
N ASN A 71 0.66 -11.20 -18.27
CA ASN A 71 1.89 -11.86 -17.81
C ASN A 71 1.69 -12.66 -16.49
N GLY A 72 0.54 -13.32 -16.35
CA GLY A 72 0.20 -14.11 -15.16
C GLY A 72 -0.24 -13.30 -13.95
N ARG A 73 -0.38 -11.97 -14.06
CA ARG A 73 -0.86 -11.07 -13.00
C ARG A 73 -2.26 -10.58 -13.34
N ALA A 74 -3.12 -10.46 -12.32
CA ALA A 74 -4.42 -9.80 -12.50
C ALA A 74 -4.23 -8.28 -12.42
N VAL A 75 -4.75 -7.56 -13.44
CA VAL A 75 -4.72 -6.08 -13.52
C VAL A 75 -6.16 -5.56 -13.48
N PHE A 76 -6.43 -4.59 -12.62
CA PHE A 76 -7.76 -4.02 -12.41
C PHE A 76 -7.68 -2.59 -11.87
N ALA A 77 -8.84 -1.91 -11.82
CA ALA A 77 -8.95 -0.57 -11.24
C ALA A 77 -10.16 -0.48 -10.31
N LEU A 78 -10.01 0.27 -9.22
CA LEU A 78 -11.08 0.52 -8.24
C LEU A 78 -11.17 2.01 -7.92
N ARG A 79 -12.41 2.50 -7.77
CA ARG A 79 -12.73 3.82 -7.21
C ARG A 79 -13.09 3.73 -5.74
N HIS A 80 -13.29 4.87 -5.12
CA HIS A 80 -13.80 4.92 -3.73
C HIS A 80 -15.11 4.14 -3.58
N GLY A 81 -15.15 3.25 -2.60
CA GLY A 81 -16.31 2.41 -2.29
C GLY A 81 -16.46 1.17 -3.18
N GLU A 82 -15.63 1.00 -4.20
CA GLU A 82 -15.65 -0.20 -5.05
C GLU A 82 -14.82 -1.34 -4.44
N SER A 83 -15.19 -2.56 -4.83
CA SER A 83 -14.47 -3.79 -4.48
C SER A 83 -14.47 -4.76 -5.64
N LEU A 84 -13.46 -5.63 -5.69
CA LEU A 84 -13.33 -6.75 -6.61
C LEU A 84 -13.08 -8.02 -5.82
N THR A 85 -13.80 -9.09 -6.14
CA THR A 85 -13.61 -10.40 -5.52
C THR A 85 -13.03 -11.37 -6.54
N PHE A 86 -11.85 -11.88 -6.24
CA PHE A 86 -11.23 -12.99 -6.94
C PHE A 86 -11.77 -14.29 -6.40
N THR A 87 -12.12 -15.22 -7.27
CA THR A 87 -12.64 -16.55 -6.92
C THR A 87 -11.78 -17.65 -7.54
N GLY A 88 -11.92 -18.88 -7.05
CA GLY A 88 -11.17 -20.00 -7.60
C GLY A 88 -9.70 -20.04 -7.23
N LEU A 89 -9.28 -19.27 -6.22
CA LEU A 89 -7.89 -19.21 -5.77
C LEU A 89 -7.54 -20.45 -4.93
N PRO A 90 -6.32 -21.02 -5.10
CA PRO A 90 -5.94 -22.22 -4.37
C PRO A 90 -5.71 -21.93 -2.87
N TYR A 91 -6.12 -22.85 -2.02
CA TYR A 91 -5.78 -22.82 -0.58
C TYR A 91 -4.27 -22.83 -0.37
N GLY A 92 -3.79 -22.02 0.57
CA GLY A 92 -2.36 -21.88 0.88
C GLY A 92 -1.59 -20.96 -0.07
N ALA A 93 -2.25 -20.40 -1.09
CA ALA A 93 -1.60 -19.39 -1.94
C ALA A 93 -1.42 -18.08 -1.17
N VAL A 94 -0.34 -17.37 -1.49
CA VAL A 94 -0.11 -15.99 -1.04
C VAL A 94 -0.38 -15.07 -2.21
N VAL A 95 -1.37 -14.18 -2.07
CA VAL A 95 -1.67 -13.16 -3.05
C VAL A 95 -1.09 -11.83 -2.58
N THR A 96 -0.26 -11.20 -3.42
CA THR A 96 0.25 -9.85 -3.21
C THR A 96 -0.47 -8.91 -4.16
N VAL A 97 -1.13 -7.89 -3.60
CA VAL A 97 -1.82 -6.82 -4.33
C VAL A 97 -1.04 -5.53 -4.17
N GLU A 98 -0.75 -4.87 -5.27
CA GLU A 98 -0.03 -3.60 -5.33
C GLU A 98 -0.91 -2.54 -6.01
N GLU A 99 -1.08 -1.40 -5.36
CA GLU A 99 -1.65 -0.20 -5.99
C GLU A 99 -0.53 0.51 -6.74
N THR A 100 -0.62 0.50 -8.08
CA THR A 100 0.45 0.97 -8.98
C THR A 100 0.36 2.46 -9.30
N ASP A 101 -0.81 3.09 -9.10
CA ASP A 101 -1.05 4.51 -9.38
C ASP A 101 -1.71 5.22 -8.19
N HIS A 102 -0.89 5.74 -7.28
CA HIS A 102 -1.33 6.45 -6.08
C HIS A 102 -0.68 7.83 -5.91
N ALA A 103 -0.16 8.43 -7.00
CA ALA A 103 0.56 9.70 -6.94
C ALA A 103 -0.17 10.78 -6.14
N GLY A 104 0.50 11.35 -5.15
CA GLY A 104 -0.02 12.40 -4.28
C GLY A 104 -0.93 11.91 -3.13
N TYR A 105 -1.02 10.60 -2.91
CA TYR A 105 -1.75 10.00 -1.79
C TYR A 105 -0.81 9.25 -0.83
N THR A 106 -1.14 9.28 0.45
CA THR A 106 -0.59 8.34 1.42
C THR A 106 -1.46 7.09 1.41
N VAL A 107 -0.85 5.94 1.16
CA VAL A 107 -1.56 4.65 1.08
C VAL A 107 -1.33 3.83 2.33
N VAL A 108 -2.40 3.23 2.83
CA VAL A 108 -2.37 2.22 3.90
C VAL A 108 -3.27 1.07 3.46
N ASN A 109 -2.84 -0.15 3.67
CA ASN A 109 -3.69 -1.33 3.46
C ASN A 109 -3.85 -2.13 4.76
N SER A 110 -4.81 -3.05 4.79
CA SER A 110 -5.15 -3.82 5.99
C SER A 110 -4.06 -4.78 6.46
N SER A 111 -3.06 -5.10 5.63
CA SER A 111 -1.93 -5.94 6.01
C SER A 111 -0.73 -5.12 6.53
N ARG A 112 -0.54 -3.90 6.01
CA ARG A 112 0.58 -3.01 6.40
C ARG A 112 0.40 -1.59 5.85
N ALA A 113 1.27 -0.66 6.27
CA ALA A 113 1.39 0.63 5.62
C ALA A 113 2.06 0.49 4.24
N GLY A 114 1.58 1.30 3.25
CA GLY A 114 2.11 1.34 1.89
C GLY A 114 1.15 0.80 0.84
N SER A 115 1.59 0.87 -0.42
CA SER A 115 0.80 0.54 -1.61
C SER A 115 0.75 -0.97 -1.93
N SER A 116 1.48 -1.81 -1.21
CA SER A 116 1.51 -3.25 -1.42
C SER A 116 1.00 -3.98 -0.19
N GLY A 117 0.01 -4.86 -0.33
CA GLY A 117 -0.55 -5.72 0.70
C GLY A 117 -0.50 -7.18 0.29
N ALA A 118 -0.39 -8.10 1.26
CA ALA A 118 -0.38 -9.53 1.00
C ALA A 118 -1.40 -10.25 1.88
N ALA A 119 -2.00 -11.31 1.35
CA ALA A 119 -2.92 -12.20 2.03
C ALA A 119 -2.57 -13.66 1.75
N GLU A 120 -2.43 -14.45 2.80
CA GLU A 120 -2.35 -15.90 2.71
C GLU A 120 -3.76 -16.49 2.71
N LEU A 121 -4.07 -17.32 1.74
CA LEU A 121 -5.39 -17.89 1.48
C LEU A 121 -5.59 -19.21 2.24
N ASN A 122 -5.73 -19.12 3.56
CA ASN A 122 -6.13 -20.22 4.44
C ASN A 122 -7.63 -20.11 4.84
N GLY A 123 -8.43 -19.47 4.01
CA GLY A 123 -9.84 -19.12 4.12
C GLY A 123 -10.11 -17.90 3.23
N ASP A 124 -11.36 -17.45 3.18
CA ASP A 124 -11.73 -16.22 2.48
C ASP A 124 -11.05 -15.02 3.14
N ARG A 125 -10.48 -14.12 2.33
CA ARG A 125 -9.69 -12.98 2.79
C ARG A 125 -10.18 -11.67 2.19
N GLU A 126 -9.86 -10.57 2.89
CA GLU A 126 -10.10 -9.22 2.41
C GLU A 126 -8.83 -8.37 2.59
N LEU A 127 -8.47 -7.62 1.53
CA LEU A 127 -7.47 -6.56 1.55
C LEU A 127 -8.15 -5.22 1.28
N ARG A 128 -8.05 -4.30 2.25
CA ARG A 128 -8.62 -2.95 2.15
C ARG A 128 -7.50 -1.95 1.91
N PHE A 129 -7.62 -1.16 0.86
CA PHE A 129 -6.69 -0.07 0.53
C PHE A 129 -7.36 1.27 0.83
N THR A 130 -6.67 2.10 1.62
CA THR A 130 -7.11 3.45 1.96
C THR A 130 -6.10 4.46 1.48
N ASN A 131 -6.52 5.36 0.58
CA ASN A 131 -5.73 6.48 0.10
C ASN A 131 -6.17 7.76 0.80
N THR A 132 -5.24 8.45 1.42
CA THR A 132 -5.49 9.72 2.10
C THR A 132 -4.74 10.84 1.40
N LYS A 133 -5.47 11.93 1.07
CA LYS A 133 -4.89 13.18 0.55
C LYS A 133 -5.43 14.35 1.36
N ARG A 134 -4.54 15.01 2.10
CA ARG A 134 -4.87 16.16 2.93
C ARG A 134 -4.24 17.42 2.36
N ALA A 135 -4.87 18.57 2.59
CA ALA A 135 -4.21 19.85 2.42
C ALA A 135 -2.99 19.90 3.35
N VAL A 136 -1.84 20.27 2.85
CA VAL A 136 -0.73 20.67 3.72
C VAL A 136 -1.18 21.99 4.36
N PRO A 137 -1.26 22.12 5.69
CA PRO A 137 -1.51 23.41 6.31
C PRO A 137 -0.43 24.36 5.79
N ASP A 138 -0.85 25.47 5.19
CA ASP A 138 0.09 26.54 4.88
C ASP A 138 0.62 27.03 6.23
N MET A 139 1.80 26.57 6.60
CA MET A 139 2.53 27.05 7.77
C MET A 139 3.03 28.44 7.38
N GLY A 140 2.05 29.36 7.23
CA GLY A 140 2.20 30.72 6.77
C GLY A 140 3.18 31.50 7.63
N LEU A 141 4.43 31.42 7.26
CA LEU A 141 5.45 32.45 7.47
C LEU A 141 5.51 33.39 6.24
N SER A 142 4.35 33.68 5.67
CA SER A 142 4.16 34.75 4.67
C SER A 142 3.63 36.01 5.34
N GLY A 143 4.11 36.33 6.54
CA GLY A 143 4.03 37.68 7.07
C GLY A 143 5.34 38.39 6.77
N PRO A 144 5.35 39.67 6.31
CA PRO A 144 6.56 40.44 6.34
C PRO A 144 7.04 40.43 7.81
N THR A 145 8.19 39.83 8.07
CA THR A 145 8.88 40.00 9.34
C THR A 145 9.25 41.47 9.42
N LEU A 146 8.34 42.25 9.97
CA LEU A 146 8.69 43.56 10.55
C LEU A 146 9.61 43.23 11.70
N LEU A 147 10.90 43.10 11.40
CA LEU A 147 11.93 43.22 12.41
C LEU A 147 11.67 44.56 13.10
N PRO A 148 11.40 44.60 14.41
CA PRO A 148 11.30 45.88 15.10
C PRO A 148 12.66 46.55 15.00
N ALA A 149 12.78 47.57 14.15
CA ALA A 149 13.93 48.45 13.96
C ALA A 149 14.20 49.30 15.22
N GLY A 150 13.78 48.85 16.40
CA GLY A 150 13.82 49.57 17.66
C GLY A 150 14.82 49.09 18.70
N LEU A 151 15.60 48.02 18.47
CA LEU A 151 16.45 47.43 19.53
C LEU A 151 17.94 47.56 19.29
N LEU A 152 18.41 48.37 18.32
CA LEU A 152 19.82 48.57 18.02
C LEU A 152 20.36 49.99 18.42
N ALA A 153 19.57 50.82 19.10
CA ALA A 153 19.98 52.17 19.48
C ALA A 153 20.39 52.32 20.94
N ALA A 154 20.42 51.25 21.76
CA ALA A 154 20.72 51.36 23.21
C ALA A 154 22.09 50.80 23.62
N ALA A 155 22.91 50.29 22.71
CA ALA A 155 24.22 49.69 23.03
C ALA A 155 25.46 50.58 22.74
N CYS A 156 25.32 51.77 22.17
CA CYS A 156 26.44 52.68 21.90
C CYS A 156 26.59 53.88 22.86
N GLY A 157 25.75 54.00 23.91
CA GLY A 157 25.76 55.11 24.84
C GLY A 157 26.53 54.90 26.17
N GLY A 158 27.06 53.70 26.41
CA GLY A 158 27.61 53.32 27.74
C GLY A 158 29.12 53.32 27.91
N LEU A 159 29.92 53.71 26.91
CA LEU A 159 31.40 53.55 26.97
C LEU A 159 32.20 54.86 26.96
N ALA A 160 31.60 56.02 27.25
CA ALA A 160 32.30 57.31 27.21
C ALA A 160 32.44 58.05 28.56
N LEU A 161 32.16 57.42 29.73
CA LEU A 161 32.16 58.12 31.02
C LEU A 161 33.08 57.55 32.09
N THR A 162 34.08 56.72 31.83
CA THR A 162 35.06 56.26 32.82
C THR A 162 36.49 56.54 32.47
N ARG A 163 36.79 57.69 31.87
CA ARG A 163 38.18 58.09 31.67
C ARG A 163 38.41 59.57 32.03
N ARG A 164 38.11 59.96 33.29
CA ARG A 164 38.62 61.22 33.83
C ARG A 164 38.53 61.21 35.36
N ARG A 165 39.54 60.61 36.01
CA ARG A 165 40.01 61.03 37.34
C ARG A 165 41.16 60.11 37.77
N ARG A 166 42.37 60.50 37.38
CA ARG A 166 43.63 60.33 38.14
C ARG A 166 44.66 61.24 37.57
N ARG A 167 44.69 62.46 38.08
CA ARG A 167 45.89 63.27 38.21
C ARG A 167 45.62 64.29 39.30
N SER A 168 46.23 64.11 40.43
CA SER A 168 46.98 65.10 41.27
C SER A 168 47.09 64.57 42.66
N LEU A 169 48.29 64.52 43.00
CA LEU A 169 49.10 64.49 44.24
C LEU A 169 49.59 63.15 44.66
#